data_e581ff70e9c890e4106cad6a8b01576b
#
_entry.id   e581ff70e9c890e4106cad6a8b01576b
#
_cell.length_a   1.000
_cell.length_b   1.000
_cell.length_c   1.000
_cell.angle_alpha   90.00
_cell.angle_beta   90.00
_cell.angle_gamma   90.00
#
_symmetry.space_group_name_H-M   'P 1'
#
loop_
_entity.id
_entity.type
_entity.pdbx_description
1 polymer ?
#
loop_
_entity_poly.entity_id
_entity_poly.type
_entity_poly.pdbx_seq_one_letter_code
_entity_poly.pdbx_strand_id
1 'polypeptide(L)'
;MRKIAAVVALILLCFAGIASAAITKELYPGEKALYEAAKNEKGLNSYDTGPTWANWQALFDGFEARYGIQINYNDLGSGATVVRLEKEKNNPQGDTAYYFMPFGAAAGGKELTESFKPTNFSRIPDTLKDKDGKWFCIHKATIVFVVNKNLVKDIPEGWQDLLDPKYRKSVVYLDPRTTGIGYAITIATTYANGGNLDNMETGIDYLAKLQKTGNVRMIEKTTEYDKFIKGEIPVWITYDMNAYRAKYIAGLGDAIDIVIPQEGTIASPYAISLVKGGPNPNAGKLWLNYITSEEGQGLFAKGFVRPILPGFDFPEEVAGKFLPDSDYERVMDVDWVKASKVQKKAAALWGSKVLGE
;
A
#
# COMPACT_ATOMS: atom_id res chain seq x y z
N MET A 1 -11.51 17.61 73.31
CA MET A 1 -10.14 17.44 72.78
C MET A 1 -10.14 16.24 71.82
N ARG A 2 -10.34 16.48 70.56
CA ARG A 2 -10.40 15.43 69.53
C ARG A 2 -9.09 15.49 68.73
N LYS A 3 -8.36 14.41 68.75
CA LYS A 3 -7.10 14.23 67.99
C LYS A 3 -7.46 13.96 66.52
N ILE A 4 -7.07 14.84 65.63
CA ILE A 4 -7.15 14.63 64.18
C ILE A 4 -5.87 13.90 63.77
N ALA A 5 -5.97 12.64 63.35
CA ALA A 5 -4.88 11.88 62.73
C ALA A 5 -4.86 12.20 61.25
N ALA A 6 -3.78 12.84 60.79
CA ALA A 6 -3.51 13.03 59.37
C ALA A 6 -2.98 11.74 58.76
N VAL A 7 -3.74 11.16 57.80
CA VAL A 7 -3.29 10.05 56.97
C VAL A 7 -2.58 10.67 55.74
N VAL A 8 -1.28 10.59 55.67
CA VAL A 8 -0.52 10.90 54.48
C VAL A 8 -0.56 9.69 53.56
N ALA A 9 -1.35 9.76 52.52
CA ALA A 9 -1.37 8.75 51.45
C ALA A 9 -0.14 8.96 50.55
N LEU A 10 0.83 8.07 50.66
CA LEU A 10 1.99 7.99 49.79
C LEU A 10 1.54 7.39 48.45
N ILE A 11 1.32 8.24 47.43
CA ILE A 11 1.09 7.78 46.06
C ILE A 11 2.45 7.35 45.50
N LEU A 12 2.72 6.07 45.51
CA LEU A 12 3.79 5.44 44.73
C LEU A 12 3.36 5.49 43.26
N LEU A 13 3.85 6.46 42.51
CA LEU A 13 3.86 6.41 41.04
C LEU A 13 4.80 5.26 40.62
N CYS A 14 4.24 4.10 40.37
CA CYS A 14 4.91 3.06 39.62
C CYS A 14 5.15 3.59 38.20
N PHE A 15 6.30 4.19 37.95
CA PHE A 15 6.87 4.22 36.62
C PHE A 15 7.20 2.76 36.27
N ALA A 16 6.24 2.08 35.61
CA ALA A 16 6.56 0.88 34.87
C ALA A 16 7.52 1.30 33.77
N GLY A 17 8.82 1.23 34.05
CA GLY A 17 9.82 1.29 33.01
C GLY A 17 9.47 0.17 32.04
N ILE A 18 9.14 0.52 30.81
CA ILE A 18 9.05 -0.45 29.72
C ILE A 18 10.43 -1.06 29.65
N ALA A 19 10.59 -2.27 30.20
CA ALA A 19 11.81 -3.02 30.05
C ALA A 19 11.95 -3.25 28.54
N SER A 20 12.89 -2.53 27.93
CA SER A 20 13.30 -2.78 26.55
C SER A 20 13.59 -4.27 26.46
N ALA A 21 12.76 -5.01 25.73
CA ALA A 21 12.98 -6.42 25.50
C ALA A 21 14.35 -6.55 24.82
N ALA A 22 15.32 -7.12 25.54
CA ALA A 22 16.65 -7.32 24.97
C ALA A 22 16.50 -8.17 23.71
N ILE A 23 16.99 -7.70 22.56
CA ILE A 23 16.99 -8.48 21.33
C ILE A 23 17.81 -9.73 21.58
N THR A 24 17.13 -10.86 21.85
CA THR A 24 17.77 -12.15 22.15
C THR A 24 18.28 -12.84 20.89
N LYS A 25 17.56 -12.67 19.80
CA LYS A 25 17.90 -13.18 18.46
C LYS A 25 17.70 -12.08 17.43
N GLU A 26 18.74 -11.81 16.65
CA GLU A 26 18.66 -10.84 15.54
C GLU A 26 17.82 -11.37 14.39
N LEU A 27 16.98 -10.52 13.80
CA LEU A 27 16.26 -10.79 12.54
C LEU A 27 17.20 -10.68 11.34
N TYR A 28 18.22 -9.87 11.46
CA TYR A 28 19.22 -9.62 10.43
C TYR A 28 20.56 -9.21 11.06
N PRO A 29 21.69 -9.43 10.39
CA PRO A 29 23.01 -9.05 10.89
C PRO A 29 23.10 -7.55 11.22
N GLY A 30 23.54 -7.20 12.42
CA GLY A 30 23.72 -5.82 12.86
C GLY A 30 22.47 -5.13 13.42
N GLU A 31 21.37 -5.86 13.62
CA GLU A 31 20.14 -5.33 14.20
C GLU A 31 20.38 -4.70 15.59
N LYS A 32 21.14 -5.38 16.46
CA LYS A 32 21.45 -4.86 17.80
C LYS A 32 22.20 -3.54 17.76
N ALA A 33 23.20 -3.43 16.90
CA ALA A 33 23.99 -2.20 16.76
C ALA A 33 23.12 -1.04 16.27
N LEU A 34 22.22 -1.30 15.32
CA LEU A 34 21.30 -0.30 14.79
C LEU A 34 20.26 0.10 15.84
N TYR A 35 19.73 -0.86 16.61
CA TYR A 35 18.82 -0.59 17.72
C TYR A 35 19.49 0.29 18.80
N GLU A 36 20.74 0.00 19.18
CA GLU A 36 21.46 0.81 20.15
C GLU A 36 21.63 2.27 19.68
N ALA A 37 21.78 2.50 18.39
CA ALA A 37 21.83 3.83 17.81
C ALA A 37 20.45 4.52 17.80
N ALA A 38 19.37 3.76 17.60
CA ALA A 38 18.00 4.27 17.45
C ALA A 38 17.27 4.50 18.79
N LYS A 39 17.56 3.70 19.84
CA LYS A 39 16.78 3.65 21.08
C LYS A 39 16.68 4.99 21.85
N ASN A 40 17.59 5.93 21.61
CA ASN A 40 17.59 7.25 22.22
C ASN A 40 16.96 8.34 21.33
N GLU A 41 16.53 7.98 20.12
CA GLU A 41 15.78 8.88 19.24
C GLU A 41 14.33 9.01 19.74
N LYS A 42 13.63 10.07 19.34
CA LYS A 42 12.31 10.44 19.90
C LYS A 42 11.14 9.62 19.36
N GLY A 43 11.39 8.56 18.62
CA GLY A 43 10.40 7.75 17.92
C GLY A 43 10.66 7.69 16.42
N LEU A 44 9.67 7.30 15.65
CA LEU A 44 9.71 7.23 14.18
C LEU A 44 8.55 8.00 13.60
N ASN A 45 8.80 8.93 12.67
CA ASN A 45 7.78 9.63 11.92
C ASN A 45 7.68 9.02 10.50
N SER A 46 6.60 8.28 10.21
CA SER A 46 6.38 7.62 8.93
C SER A 46 5.25 8.29 8.15
N TYR A 47 5.50 8.68 6.90
CA TYR A 47 4.52 9.31 6.03
C TYR A 47 3.84 8.30 5.11
N ASP A 48 2.53 8.48 4.89
CA ASP A 48 1.64 7.69 4.04
C ASP A 48 1.46 6.22 4.50
N THR A 49 1.65 5.95 5.79
CA THR A 49 1.51 4.62 6.40
C THR A 49 0.27 4.54 7.28
N GLY A 50 -0.91 4.77 6.72
CA GLY A 50 -2.18 4.70 7.45
C GLY A 50 -2.46 3.28 8.00
N PRO A 51 -2.86 3.11 9.27
CA PRO A 51 -2.97 1.81 9.94
C PRO A 51 -4.01 0.88 9.30
N THR A 52 -5.02 1.44 8.63
CA THR A 52 -6.08 0.67 7.96
C THR A 52 -5.69 0.18 6.56
N TRP A 53 -4.53 0.60 6.05
CA TRP A 53 -4.00 0.25 4.75
C TRP A 53 -2.88 -0.77 4.85
N ALA A 54 -2.77 -1.71 3.90
CA ALA A 54 -1.64 -2.65 3.72
C ALA A 54 -1.15 -3.32 5.02
N ASN A 55 -2.02 -3.52 5.99
CA ASN A 55 -1.72 -4.12 7.29
C ASN A 55 -0.68 -3.36 8.14
N TRP A 56 -0.54 -2.05 7.94
CA TRP A 56 0.44 -1.23 8.67
C TRP A 56 0.30 -1.32 10.19
N GLN A 57 -0.94 -1.46 10.73
CA GLN A 57 -1.12 -1.58 12.18
C GLN A 57 -0.34 -2.77 12.75
N ALA A 58 -0.40 -3.94 12.11
CA ALA A 58 0.33 -5.12 12.58
C ALA A 58 1.86 -4.92 12.52
N LEU A 59 2.34 -4.17 11.51
CA LEU A 59 3.76 -3.82 11.41
C LEU A 59 4.18 -2.83 12.50
N PHE A 60 3.32 -1.84 12.82
CA PHE A 60 3.56 -0.92 13.94
C PHE A 60 3.63 -1.67 15.26
N ASP A 61 2.62 -2.51 15.55
CA ASP A 61 2.55 -3.29 16.79
C ASP A 61 3.76 -4.20 16.94
N GLY A 62 4.19 -4.87 15.86
CA GLY A 62 5.36 -5.74 15.86
C GLY A 62 6.67 -4.96 16.10
N PHE A 63 6.83 -3.81 15.45
CA PHE A 63 7.99 -2.94 15.62
C PHE A 63 8.06 -2.36 17.04
N GLU A 64 6.96 -1.83 17.55
CA GLU A 64 6.88 -1.29 18.90
C GLU A 64 7.10 -2.37 19.97
N ALA A 65 6.51 -3.57 19.79
CA ALA A 65 6.72 -4.70 20.70
C ALA A 65 8.20 -5.15 20.75
N ARG A 66 8.89 -5.10 19.59
CA ARG A 66 10.28 -5.55 19.49
C ARG A 66 11.29 -4.52 20.00
N TYR A 67 11.07 -3.24 19.69
CA TYR A 67 12.06 -2.19 19.92
C TYR A 67 11.65 -1.15 20.97
N GLY A 68 10.39 -1.10 21.38
CA GLY A 68 9.89 -0.07 22.30
C GLY A 68 9.89 1.34 21.68
N ILE A 69 10.04 1.45 20.37
CA ILE A 69 10.07 2.74 19.65
C ILE A 69 8.69 2.97 19.04
N GLN A 70 8.04 4.08 19.43
CA GLN A 70 6.72 4.44 18.93
C GLN A 70 6.78 4.98 17.50
N ILE A 71 5.74 4.66 16.72
CA ILE A 71 5.59 5.14 15.35
C ILE A 71 4.49 6.21 15.28
N ASN A 72 4.89 7.41 14.88
CA ASN A 72 3.97 8.49 14.52
C ASN A 72 3.74 8.43 13.01
N TYR A 73 2.51 8.22 12.59
CA TYR A 73 2.19 8.15 11.18
C TYR A 73 1.36 9.35 10.70
N ASN A 74 1.47 9.64 9.42
CA ASN A 74 0.58 10.55 8.71
C ASN A 74 0.08 9.86 7.45
N ASP A 75 -1.23 9.71 7.32
CA ASP A 75 -1.88 9.14 6.13
C ASP A 75 -2.21 10.28 5.15
N LEU A 76 -1.48 10.36 4.06
CA LEU A 76 -1.49 11.52 3.16
C LEU A 76 -1.89 11.19 1.72
N GLY A 77 -1.61 10.00 1.27
CA GLY A 77 -1.60 9.63 -0.14
C GLY A 77 -0.30 10.06 -0.86
N SER A 78 0.12 9.22 -1.80
CA SER A 78 1.48 9.23 -2.38
C SER A 78 1.89 10.57 -3.00
N GLY A 79 0.98 11.23 -3.70
CA GLY A 79 1.25 12.54 -4.31
C GLY A 79 1.44 13.66 -3.27
N ALA A 80 0.59 13.68 -2.25
CA ALA A 80 0.65 14.65 -1.15
C ALA A 80 1.92 14.44 -0.32
N THR A 81 2.36 13.20 -0.15
CA THR A 81 3.62 12.86 0.53
C THR A 81 4.81 13.50 -0.15
N VAL A 82 4.94 13.39 -1.48
CA VAL A 82 6.03 14.03 -2.23
C VAL A 82 5.98 15.55 -2.09
N VAL A 83 4.80 16.16 -2.20
CA VAL A 83 4.63 17.61 -2.02
C VAL A 83 5.04 18.05 -0.60
N ARG A 84 4.71 17.26 0.41
CA ARG A 84 5.10 17.52 1.79
C ARG A 84 6.61 17.46 1.98
N LEU A 85 7.26 16.41 1.47
CA LEU A 85 8.72 16.30 1.49
C LEU A 85 9.41 17.52 0.83
N GLU A 86 8.89 18.00 -0.29
CA GLU A 86 9.42 19.20 -0.96
C GLU A 86 9.31 20.47 -0.08
N LYS A 87 8.17 20.65 0.58
CA LYS A 87 7.95 21.78 1.48
C LYS A 87 8.86 21.74 2.71
N GLU A 88 9.12 20.54 3.22
CA GLU A 88 9.90 20.31 4.43
C GLU A 88 11.41 20.09 4.17
N LYS A 89 11.88 20.14 2.93
CA LYS A 89 13.26 19.76 2.55
C LYS A 89 14.37 20.45 3.34
N ASN A 90 14.12 21.68 3.84
CA ASN A 90 15.10 22.44 4.63
C ASN A 90 14.95 22.20 6.15
N ASN A 91 13.87 21.58 6.59
CA ASN A 91 13.62 21.19 7.98
C ASN A 91 12.71 19.95 7.99
N PRO A 92 13.21 18.77 7.60
CA PRO A 92 12.44 17.53 7.50
C PRO A 92 11.80 17.12 8.82
N GLN A 93 10.55 16.69 8.78
CA GLN A 93 9.80 16.24 9.95
C GLN A 93 9.52 14.73 9.90
N GLY A 94 9.58 14.13 8.71
CA GLY A 94 9.45 12.70 8.51
C GLY A 94 10.80 12.00 8.51
N ASP A 95 10.83 10.73 8.91
CA ASP A 95 12.00 9.85 8.88
C ASP A 95 11.92 8.88 7.71
N THR A 96 10.71 8.38 7.44
CA THR A 96 10.44 7.52 6.29
C THR A 96 9.21 8.00 5.53
N ALA A 97 9.16 7.69 4.23
CA ALA A 97 8.03 8.02 3.38
C ALA A 97 7.68 6.85 2.47
N TYR A 98 6.41 6.48 2.47
CA TYR A 98 5.85 5.39 1.70
C TYR A 98 4.98 5.94 0.57
N TYR A 99 4.94 5.24 -0.57
CA TYR A 99 4.18 5.68 -1.74
C TYR A 99 3.96 4.53 -2.74
N PHE A 100 3.00 4.71 -3.62
CA PHE A 100 3.01 4.03 -4.91
C PHE A 100 4.34 4.33 -5.62
N MET A 101 5.03 3.30 -6.12
CA MET A 101 6.42 3.35 -6.57
C MET A 101 6.78 4.52 -7.51
N PRO A 102 5.97 4.92 -8.51
CA PRO A 102 6.27 6.07 -9.35
C PRO A 102 6.54 7.38 -8.59
N PHE A 103 5.85 7.58 -7.46
CA PHE A 103 6.07 8.75 -6.59
C PHE A 103 7.37 8.63 -5.79
N GLY A 104 7.76 7.40 -5.39
CA GLY A 104 9.05 7.14 -4.77
C GLY A 104 10.21 7.44 -5.71
N ALA A 105 10.10 7.00 -6.97
CA ALA A 105 11.07 7.34 -8.00
C ALA A 105 11.17 8.87 -8.22
N ALA A 106 10.04 9.58 -8.20
CA ALA A 106 10.01 11.04 -8.30
C ALA A 106 10.66 11.71 -7.08
N ALA A 107 10.41 11.22 -5.85
CA ALA A 107 11.03 11.75 -4.63
C ALA A 107 12.56 11.56 -4.65
N GLY A 108 13.03 10.37 -5.06
CA GLY A 108 14.46 10.09 -5.23
C GLY A 108 15.11 10.98 -6.29
N GLY A 109 14.47 11.19 -7.44
CA GLY A 109 14.93 12.09 -8.50
C GLY A 109 15.00 13.57 -8.08
N LYS A 110 14.20 13.99 -7.10
CA LYS A 110 14.21 15.34 -6.53
C LYS A 110 15.16 15.50 -5.33
N GLU A 111 15.97 14.50 -5.01
CA GLU A 111 16.91 14.48 -3.89
C GLU A 111 16.26 14.70 -2.52
N LEU A 112 15.00 14.24 -2.34
CA LEU A 112 14.25 14.34 -1.09
C LEU A 112 14.51 13.15 -0.14
N THR A 113 15.16 12.11 -0.66
CA THR A 113 15.43 10.85 0.04
C THR A 113 16.92 10.60 0.14
N GLU A 114 17.31 9.87 1.17
CA GLU A 114 18.68 9.45 1.43
C GLU A 114 18.90 8.01 0.97
N SER A 115 20.11 7.71 0.51
CA SER A 115 20.47 6.35 0.12
C SER A 115 20.59 5.43 1.34
N PHE A 116 19.77 4.39 1.37
CA PHE A 116 19.86 3.33 2.36
C PHE A 116 19.50 1.98 1.75
N LYS A 117 20.30 0.97 2.04
CA LYS A 117 20.10 -0.40 1.56
C LYS A 117 19.87 -1.32 2.76
N PRO A 118 18.61 -1.72 3.04
CA PRO A 118 18.34 -2.70 4.11
C PRO A 118 19.00 -4.04 3.80
N THR A 119 19.12 -4.91 4.78
CA THR A 119 19.81 -6.21 4.66
C THR A 119 19.31 -7.05 3.49
N ASN A 120 17.99 -7.07 3.25
CA ASN A 120 17.38 -7.81 2.15
C ASN A 120 17.30 -7.03 0.82
N PHE A 121 17.96 -5.87 0.72
CA PHE A 121 17.90 -5.03 -0.48
C PHE A 121 18.33 -5.76 -1.77
N SER A 122 19.33 -6.64 -1.69
CA SER A 122 19.80 -7.41 -2.84
C SER A 122 18.76 -8.40 -3.38
N ARG A 123 17.83 -8.88 -2.52
CA ARG A 123 16.76 -9.80 -2.90
C ARG A 123 15.60 -9.10 -3.62
N ILE A 124 15.44 -7.78 -3.44
CA ILE A 124 14.41 -7.02 -4.16
C ILE A 124 14.78 -6.97 -5.64
N PRO A 125 13.87 -7.26 -6.58
CA PRO A 125 14.14 -7.17 -8.02
C PRO A 125 14.69 -5.80 -8.44
N ASP A 126 15.64 -5.76 -9.35
CA ASP A 126 16.31 -4.51 -9.76
C ASP A 126 15.34 -3.50 -10.39
N THR A 127 14.26 -3.97 -11.04
CA THR A 127 13.20 -3.13 -11.58
C THR A 127 12.32 -2.46 -10.51
N LEU A 128 12.42 -2.90 -9.26
CA LEU A 128 11.59 -2.47 -8.13
C LEU A 128 12.39 -1.75 -7.03
N LYS A 129 13.56 -1.23 -7.36
CA LYS A 129 14.40 -0.45 -6.45
C LYS A 129 15.28 0.56 -7.20
N ASP A 130 15.65 1.62 -6.54
CA ASP A 130 16.73 2.50 -6.99
C ASP A 130 18.09 1.83 -6.72
N LYS A 131 19.01 1.86 -7.67
CA LYS A 131 20.33 1.19 -7.53
C LYS A 131 21.15 1.69 -6.34
N ASP A 132 20.95 2.95 -5.94
CA ASP A 132 21.65 3.60 -4.83
C ASP A 132 20.85 3.51 -3.51
N GLY A 133 19.61 2.96 -3.54
CA GLY A 133 18.77 2.78 -2.38
C GLY A 133 18.01 4.04 -1.97
N LYS A 134 17.79 5.00 -2.87
CA LYS A 134 16.98 6.19 -2.61
C LYS A 134 15.50 5.85 -2.39
N TRP A 135 15.07 4.75 -2.95
CA TRP A 135 13.76 4.13 -2.74
C TRP A 135 13.84 2.63 -3.06
N PHE A 136 12.97 1.84 -2.50
CA PHE A 136 12.79 0.41 -2.83
C PHE A 136 11.38 -0.04 -2.50
N CYS A 137 10.86 -0.97 -3.29
CA CYS A 137 9.55 -1.54 -3.05
C CYS A 137 9.57 -2.53 -1.89
N ILE A 138 8.44 -2.61 -1.18
CA ILE A 138 8.28 -3.45 0.01
C ILE A 138 7.12 -4.43 -0.12
N HIS A 139 6.18 -4.17 -1.00
CA HIS A 139 5.07 -5.05 -1.36
C HIS A 139 4.51 -4.67 -2.72
N LYS A 140 3.60 -5.49 -3.23
CA LYS A 140 2.81 -5.23 -4.44
C LYS A 140 1.36 -5.63 -4.23
N ALA A 141 0.46 -5.04 -5.01
CA ALA A 141 -0.97 -5.32 -5.00
C ALA A 141 -1.51 -5.40 -6.43
N THR A 142 -2.31 -6.42 -6.72
CA THR A 142 -2.82 -6.70 -8.05
C THR A 142 -4.21 -6.08 -8.23
N ILE A 143 -4.47 -5.44 -9.38
CA ILE A 143 -5.81 -4.95 -9.72
C ILE A 143 -6.71 -6.15 -10.03
N VAL A 144 -7.85 -6.19 -9.34
CA VAL A 144 -8.88 -7.24 -9.46
C VAL A 144 -10.28 -6.64 -9.50
N PHE A 145 -11.26 -7.43 -9.88
CA PHE A 145 -12.67 -7.15 -9.60
C PHE A 145 -13.07 -7.87 -8.30
N VAL A 146 -13.74 -7.17 -7.42
CA VAL A 146 -14.40 -7.76 -6.26
C VAL A 146 -15.89 -7.66 -6.49
N VAL A 147 -16.56 -8.81 -6.55
CA VAL A 147 -17.97 -8.92 -6.96
C VAL A 147 -18.81 -9.35 -5.77
N ASN A 148 -19.81 -8.54 -5.43
CA ASN A 148 -20.82 -8.91 -4.42
C ASN A 148 -21.90 -9.79 -5.08
N LYS A 149 -21.89 -11.10 -4.81
CA LYS A 149 -22.81 -12.10 -5.38
C LYS A 149 -24.26 -11.93 -4.95
N ASN A 150 -24.52 -11.18 -3.89
CA ASN A 150 -25.87 -10.84 -3.50
C ASN A 150 -26.51 -9.80 -4.42
N LEU A 151 -25.66 -8.96 -5.06
CA LEU A 151 -26.10 -7.88 -5.94
C LEU A 151 -25.90 -8.18 -7.45
N VAL A 152 -24.91 -9.02 -7.77
CA VAL A 152 -24.56 -9.41 -9.15
C VAL A 152 -24.60 -10.93 -9.26
N LYS A 153 -25.40 -11.46 -10.17
CA LYS A 153 -25.56 -12.91 -10.36
C LYS A 153 -24.56 -13.47 -11.40
N ASP A 154 -24.35 -12.73 -12.48
CA ASP A 154 -23.39 -13.08 -13.53
C ASP A 154 -22.04 -12.44 -13.19
N ILE A 155 -21.08 -13.24 -12.80
CA ILE A 155 -19.76 -12.76 -12.42
C ILE A 155 -18.99 -12.34 -13.69
N PRO A 156 -18.47 -11.10 -13.79
CA PRO A 156 -17.64 -10.71 -14.93
C PRO A 156 -16.27 -11.41 -14.84
N GLU A 157 -15.82 -12.01 -15.94
CA GLU A 157 -14.54 -12.71 -16.02
C GLU A 157 -13.42 -11.83 -16.57
N GLY A 158 -13.79 -10.74 -17.26
CA GLY A 158 -12.85 -9.83 -17.89
C GLY A 158 -13.36 -8.40 -18.04
N TRP A 159 -12.47 -7.54 -18.52
CA TRP A 159 -12.79 -6.11 -18.74
C TRP A 159 -13.93 -5.93 -19.75
N GLN A 160 -13.97 -6.75 -20.80
CA GLN A 160 -15.01 -6.60 -21.84
C GLN A 160 -16.40 -6.93 -21.30
N ASP A 161 -16.53 -7.85 -20.34
CA ASP A 161 -17.82 -8.18 -19.73
C ASP A 161 -18.44 -6.99 -19.03
N LEU A 162 -17.61 -6.14 -18.39
CA LEU A 162 -18.10 -4.93 -17.71
C LEU A 162 -18.82 -3.94 -18.63
N LEU A 163 -18.70 -4.09 -19.95
CA LEU A 163 -19.42 -3.27 -20.94
C LEU A 163 -20.85 -3.76 -21.18
N ASP A 164 -21.20 -4.98 -20.76
CA ASP A 164 -22.55 -5.54 -20.92
C ASP A 164 -23.59 -4.71 -20.12
N PRO A 165 -24.75 -4.35 -20.72
CA PRO A 165 -25.82 -3.61 -20.03
C PRO A 165 -26.32 -4.25 -18.74
N LYS A 166 -26.11 -5.56 -18.53
CA LYS A 166 -26.48 -6.25 -17.27
C LYS A 166 -25.75 -5.69 -16.04
N TYR A 167 -24.60 -5.02 -16.22
CA TYR A 167 -23.85 -4.36 -15.15
C TYR A 167 -24.22 -2.88 -14.96
N ARG A 168 -25.36 -2.44 -15.46
CA ARG A 168 -25.78 -1.05 -15.33
C ARG A 168 -25.73 -0.56 -13.88
N LYS A 169 -25.02 0.58 -13.64
CA LYS A 169 -24.82 1.18 -12.32
C LYS A 169 -24.21 0.23 -11.29
N SER A 170 -23.32 -0.67 -11.72
CA SER A 170 -22.72 -1.67 -10.84
C SER A 170 -21.25 -1.40 -10.55
N VAL A 171 -20.51 -0.79 -11.47
CA VAL A 171 -19.05 -0.67 -11.38
C VAL A 171 -18.63 0.56 -10.58
N VAL A 172 -17.72 0.35 -9.62
CA VAL A 172 -17.09 1.42 -8.83
C VAL A 172 -15.58 1.30 -8.97
N TYR A 173 -14.91 2.41 -9.24
CA TYR A 173 -13.44 2.52 -9.26
C TYR A 173 -12.98 3.91 -8.81
N LEU A 174 -11.67 4.11 -8.65
CA LEU A 174 -11.11 5.35 -8.12
C LEU A 174 -10.61 6.28 -9.24
N ASP A 175 -10.70 7.59 -8.97
CA ASP A 175 -10.26 8.66 -9.87
C ASP A 175 -8.72 8.62 -10.06
N PRO A 176 -8.22 8.42 -11.29
CA PRO A 176 -6.78 8.33 -11.57
C PRO A 176 -6.02 9.65 -11.39
N ARG A 177 -6.73 10.78 -11.30
CA ARG A 177 -6.12 12.10 -11.10
C ARG A 177 -5.70 12.32 -9.64
N THR A 178 -6.36 11.61 -8.71
CA THR A 178 -6.21 11.82 -7.27
C THR A 178 -5.69 10.60 -6.52
N THR A 179 -5.81 9.40 -7.10
CA THR A 179 -5.45 8.15 -6.42
C THR A 179 -4.47 7.29 -7.21
N GLY A 180 -3.56 6.61 -6.50
CA GLY A 180 -2.65 5.64 -7.09
C GLY A 180 -3.39 4.42 -7.68
N ILE A 181 -4.45 3.95 -7.01
CA ILE A 181 -5.29 2.84 -7.52
C ILE A 181 -5.96 3.23 -8.84
N GLY A 182 -6.56 4.42 -8.93
CA GLY A 182 -7.18 4.89 -10.17
C GLY A 182 -6.18 4.96 -11.32
N TYR A 183 -4.96 5.44 -11.05
CA TYR A 183 -3.90 5.43 -12.06
C TYR A 183 -3.48 4.00 -12.44
N ALA A 184 -3.36 3.09 -11.48
CA ALA A 184 -3.08 1.68 -11.73
C ALA A 184 -4.19 1.02 -12.59
N ILE A 185 -5.47 1.32 -12.33
CA ILE A 185 -6.60 0.85 -13.14
C ILE A 185 -6.47 1.35 -14.58
N THR A 186 -6.08 2.62 -14.78
CA THR A 186 -5.85 3.17 -16.13
C THR A 186 -4.71 2.45 -16.85
N ILE A 187 -3.64 2.06 -16.17
CA ILE A 187 -2.58 1.23 -16.75
C ILE A 187 -3.10 -0.18 -17.04
N ALA A 188 -3.81 -0.82 -16.10
CA ALA A 188 -4.36 -2.16 -16.29
C ALA A 188 -5.26 -2.23 -17.51
N THR A 189 -6.22 -1.29 -17.65
CA THR A 189 -7.10 -1.23 -18.83
C THR A 189 -6.33 -0.93 -20.12
N THR A 190 -5.25 -0.15 -20.06
CA THR A 190 -4.38 0.11 -21.22
C THR A 190 -3.74 -1.17 -21.73
N TYR A 191 -3.11 -1.92 -20.86
CA TYR A 191 -2.44 -3.16 -21.23
C TYR A 191 -3.44 -4.25 -21.66
N ALA A 192 -4.54 -4.40 -20.91
CA ALA A 192 -5.60 -5.37 -21.25
C ALA A 192 -6.27 -5.11 -22.61
N ASN A 193 -6.24 -3.87 -23.12
CA ASN A 193 -6.76 -3.51 -24.43
C ASN A 193 -5.65 -3.35 -25.49
N GLY A 194 -4.47 -3.98 -25.29
CA GLY A 194 -3.39 -4.02 -26.28
C GLY A 194 -2.59 -2.73 -26.42
N GLY A 195 -2.75 -1.77 -25.49
CA GLY A 195 -1.93 -0.56 -25.41
C GLY A 195 -0.66 -0.75 -24.58
N ASN A 196 0.04 0.35 -24.36
CA ASN A 196 1.22 0.41 -23.51
C ASN A 196 1.39 1.85 -22.98
N LEU A 197 2.47 2.12 -22.23
CA LEU A 197 2.71 3.44 -21.63
C LEU A 197 2.94 4.58 -22.65
N ASP A 198 3.27 4.28 -23.91
CA ASP A 198 3.33 5.30 -24.97
C ASP A 198 1.94 5.59 -25.57
N ASN A 199 1.02 4.62 -25.45
CA ASN A 199 -0.35 4.70 -25.95
C ASN A 199 -1.35 4.38 -24.83
N MET A 200 -1.40 5.22 -23.80
CA MET A 200 -2.36 5.13 -22.68
C MET A 200 -3.81 5.41 -23.14
N GLU A 201 -3.98 5.98 -24.32
CA GLU A 201 -5.30 6.31 -24.88
C GLU A 201 -6.19 5.09 -25.02
N THR A 202 -5.63 3.93 -25.38
CA THR A 202 -6.36 2.67 -25.54
C THR A 202 -7.17 2.28 -24.30
N GLY A 203 -6.55 2.32 -23.10
CA GLY A 203 -7.26 2.01 -21.86
C GLY A 203 -8.19 3.12 -21.38
N ILE A 204 -7.83 4.38 -21.67
CA ILE A 204 -8.68 5.54 -21.34
C ILE A 204 -9.94 5.53 -22.22
N ASP A 205 -9.84 5.16 -23.49
CA ASP A 205 -10.99 4.99 -24.38
C ASP A 205 -11.91 3.85 -23.90
N TYR A 206 -11.32 2.75 -23.39
CA TYR A 206 -12.10 1.70 -22.74
C TYR A 206 -12.87 2.27 -21.52
N LEU A 207 -12.24 3.03 -20.63
CA LEU A 207 -12.90 3.62 -19.45
C LEU A 207 -13.97 4.64 -19.86
N ALA A 208 -13.73 5.43 -20.92
CA ALA A 208 -14.72 6.33 -21.47
C ALA A 208 -15.93 5.58 -22.07
N LYS A 209 -15.68 4.45 -22.75
CA LYS A 209 -16.74 3.56 -23.23
C LYS A 209 -17.53 2.98 -22.06
N LEU A 210 -16.85 2.46 -21.02
CA LEU A 210 -17.49 1.95 -19.82
C LEU A 210 -18.37 3.01 -19.13
N GLN A 211 -17.90 4.25 -19.04
CA GLN A 211 -18.70 5.36 -18.52
C GLN A 211 -19.98 5.61 -19.38
N LYS A 212 -19.83 5.59 -20.70
CA LYS A 212 -20.94 5.83 -21.65
C LYS A 212 -21.99 4.72 -21.62
N THR A 213 -21.66 3.48 -21.27
CA THR A 213 -22.67 2.40 -21.11
C THR A 213 -23.63 2.67 -19.96
N GLY A 214 -23.27 3.55 -19.02
CA GLY A 214 -23.99 3.76 -17.76
C GLY A 214 -23.79 2.65 -16.73
N ASN A 215 -22.77 1.80 -16.92
CA ASN A 215 -22.42 0.72 -16.01
C ASN A 215 -21.61 1.23 -14.82
N VAL A 216 -20.88 2.34 -14.96
CA VAL A 216 -20.20 2.98 -13.85
C VAL A 216 -21.24 3.61 -12.91
N ARG A 217 -21.23 3.15 -11.66
CA ARG A 217 -22.06 3.68 -10.58
C ARG A 217 -21.44 4.95 -10.00
N MET A 218 -20.14 4.86 -9.66
CA MET A 218 -19.39 5.95 -9.03
C MET A 218 -17.91 5.88 -9.41
N ILE A 219 -17.28 7.06 -9.47
CA ILE A 219 -15.83 7.24 -9.53
C ILE A 219 -15.46 8.01 -8.27
N GLU A 220 -14.76 7.35 -7.37
CA GLU A 220 -14.50 7.86 -6.02
C GLU A 220 -13.09 8.44 -5.88
N LYS A 221 -12.89 9.30 -4.89
CA LYS A 221 -11.60 9.94 -4.61
C LYS A 221 -10.86 9.30 -3.45
N THR A 222 -11.49 8.36 -2.76
CA THR A 222 -10.96 7.61 -1.63
C THR A 222 -11.37 6.15 -1.72
N THR A 223 -10.67 5.27 -1.00
CA THR A 223 -10.99 3.84 -0.98
C THR A 223 -12.33 3.58 -0.32
N GLU A 224 -13.23 2.91 -1.02
CA GLU A 224 -14.61 2.65 -0.60
C GLU A 224 -14.78 1.30 0.11
N TYR A 225 -13.79 0.89 0.90
CA TYR A 225 -13.79 -0.39 1.60
C TYR A 225 -15.04 -0.58 2.49
N ASP A 226 -15.37 0.44 3.30
CA ASP A 226 -16.51 0.37 4.22
C ASP A 226 -17.85 0.25 3.50
N LYS A 227 -18.02 0.94 2.36
CA LYS A 227 -19.21 0.81 1.52
C LYS A 227 -19.31 -0.59 0.89
N PHE A 228 -18.17 -1.16 0.50
CA PHE A 228 -18.15 -2.50 -0.07
C PHE A 228 -18.54 -3.55 0.98
N ILE A 229 -17.97 -3.54 2.19
CA ILE A 229 -18.32 -4.52 3.23
C ILE A 229 -19.74 -4.37 3.76
N LYS A 230 -20.37 -3.17 3.66
CA LYS A 230 -21.77 -2.95 3.93
C LYS A 230 -22.71 -3.43 2.81
N GLY A 231 -22.16 -3.93 1.70
CA GLY A 231 -22.96 -4.43 0.58
C GLY A 231 -23.53 -3.35 -0.34
N GLU A 232 -22.95 -2.16 -0.38
CA GLU A 232 -23.45 -1.04 -1.19
C GLU A 232 -22.86 -1.05 -2.61
N ILE A 233 -21.77 -1.77 -2.86
CA ILE A 233 -21.03 -1.80 -4.13
C ILE A 233 -21.18 -3.17 -4.79
N PRO A 234 -21.78 -3.28 -5.98
CA PRO A 234 -21.93 -4.54 -6.70
C PRO A 234 -20.62 -5.09 -7.27
N VAL A 235 -19.85 -4.26 -7.99
CA VAL A 235 -18.55 -4.59 -8.58
C VAL A 235 -17.56 -3.49 -8.25
N TRP A 236 -16.51 -3.83 -7.52
CA TRP A 236 -15.47 -2.90 -7.13
C TRP A 236 -14.15 -3.26 -7.80
N ILE A 237 -13.62 -2.35 -8.61
CA ILE A 237 -12.28 -2.50 -9.19
C ILE A 237 -11.28 -1.92 -8.20
N THR A 238 -10.45 -2.78 -7.63
CA THR A 238 -9.52 -2.41 -6.55
C THR A 238 -8.33 -3.37 -6.50
N TYR A 239 -7.52 -3.29 -5.45
CA TYR A 239 -6.43 -4.23 -5.19
C TYR A 239 -6.91 -5.52 -4.53
N ASP A 240 -6.26 -6.63 -4.88
CA ASP A 240 -6.49 -7.97 -4.33
C ASP A 240 -6.42 -8.01 -2.80
N MET A 241 -5.51 -7.27 -2.18
CA MET A 241 -5.43 -7.19 -0.71
C MET A 241 -6.73 -6.66 -0.07
N ASN A 242 -7.42 -5.71 -0.70
CA ASN A 242 -8.72 -5.22 -0.21
C ASN A 242 -9.80 -6.29 -0.37
N ALA A 243 -9.76 -7.03 -1.47
CA ALA A 243 -10.65 -8.15 -1.74
C ALA A 243 -10.50 -9.27 -0.71
N TYR A 244 -9.28 -9.70 -0.45
CA TYR A 244 -8.99 -10.74 0.55
C TYR A 244 -9.35 -10.29 1.97
N ARG A 245 -9.07 -9.02 2.33
CA ARG A 245 -9.49 -8.47 3.61
C ARG A 245 -11.01 -8.50 3.76
N ALA A 246 -11.76 -8.12 2.72
CA ALA A 246 -13.21 -8.20 2.73
C ALA A 246 -13.69 -9.65 2.88
N LYS A 247 -13.09 -10.59 2.14
CA LYS A 247 -13.46 -12.00 2.17
C LYS A 247 -13.17 -12.68 3.51
N TYR A 248 -11.96 -12.52 4.03
CA TYR A 248 -11.46 -13.33 5.14
C TYR A 248 -11.38 -12.57 6.48
N ILE A 249 -11.11 -11.27 6.49
CA ILE A 249 -11.00 -10.48 7.72
C ILE A 249 -12.35 -9.87 8.08
N ALA A 250 -13.06 -9.24 7.13
CA ALA A 250 -14.41 -8.73 7.36
C ALA A 250 -15.48 -9.82 7.32
N GLY A 251 -15.13 -11.05 6.93
CA GLY A 251 -16.01 -12.23 7.02
C GLY A 251 -17.09 -12.33 5.95
N LEU A 252 -16.94 -11.65 4.79
CA LEU A 252 -17.90 -11.78 3.70
C LEU A 252 -17.87 -13.16 3.02
N GLY A 253 -16.78 -13.92 3.15
CA GLY A 253 -16.68 -15.31 2.73
C GLY A 253 -17.14 -15.52 1.27
N ASP A 254 -18.06 -16.46 1.09
CA ASP A 254 -18.59 -16.83 -0.22
C ASP A 254 -19.64 -15.85 -0.77
N ALA A 255 -19.98 -14.78 -0.04
CA ALA A 255 -20.84 -13.73 -0.57
C ALA A 255 -20.14 -12.86 -1.63
N ILE A 256 -18.82 -12.97 -1.75
CA ILE A 256 -18.03 -12.24 -2.74
C ILE A 256 -17.14 -13.15 -3.55
N ASP A 257 -16.89 -12.77 -4.81
CA ASP A 257 -15.84 -13.36 -5.64
C ASP A 257 -14.75 -12.33 -5.92
N ILE A 258 -13.53 -12.87 -6.14
CA ILE A 258 -12.33 -12.11 -6.51
C ILE A 258 -11.92 -12.59 -7.89
N VAL A 259 -11.86 -11.68 -8.86
CA VAL A 259 -11.60 -12.02 -10.27
C VAL A 259 -10.37 -11.26 -10.76
N ILE A 260 -9.36 -11.99 -11.22
CA ILE A 260 -8.27 -11.45 -12.05
C ILE A 260 -8.75 -11.48 -13.49
N PRO A 261 -8.89 -10.30 -14.17
CA PRO A 261 -9.45 -10.24 -15.52
C PRO A 261 -8.72 -11.12 -16.53
N GLN A 262 -9.48 -11.79 -17.41
CA GLN A 262 -8.92 -12.73 -18.42
C GLN A 262 -7.99 -12.05 -19.42
N GLU A 263 -8.29 -10.82 -19.83
CA GLU A 263 -7.46 -10.05 -20.77
C GLU A 263 -6.18 -9.53 -20.12
N GLY A 264 -6.01 -9.75 -18.82
CA GLY A 264 -4.85 -9.34 -18.07
C GLY A 264 -5.07 -8.18 -17.13
N THR A 265 -4.11 -7.98 -16.25
CA THR A 265 -4.06 -6.96 -15.23
C THR A 265 -2.62 -6.57 -14.92
N ILE A 266 -2.42 -5.73 -13.91
CA ILE A 266 -1.09 -5.33 -13.44
C ILE A 266 -0.99 -5.46 -11.92
N ALA A 267 0.24 -5.63 -11.43
CA ALA A 267 0.55 -5.53 -10.01
C ALA A 267 1.30 -4.22 -9.72
N SER A 268 0.72 -3.42 -8.86
CA SER A 268 1.25 -2.11 -8.46
C SER A 268 2.25 -2.27 -7.32
N PRO A 269 3.53 -1.96 -7.51
CA PRO A 269 4.51 -1.98 -6.44
C PRO A 269 4.40 -0.71 -5.60
N TYR A 270 4.62 -0.86 -4.29
CA TYR A 270 4.69 0.25 -3.35
C TYR A 270 6.07 0.35 -2.74
N ALA A 271 6.62 1.54 -2.78
CA ALA A 271 7.97 1.85 -2.33
C ALA A 271 7.99 2.60 -1.01
N ILE A 272 9.12 2.50 -0.33
CA ILE A 272 9.43 3.28 0.85
C ILE A 272 10.84 3.88 0.70
N SER A 273 11.10 4.97 1.40
CA SER A 273 12.39 5.67 1.40
C SER A 273 12.76 6.13 2.80
N LEU A 274 14.05 6.27 3.04
CA LEU A 274 14.58 7.08 4.14
C LEU A 274 14.53 8.54 3.71
N VAL A 275 13.93 9.41 4.53
CA VAL A 275 13.84 10.86 4.22
C VAL A 275 15.20 11.51 4.49
N LYS A 276 15.65 12.32 3.55
CA LYS A 276 16.93 13.03 3.68
C LYS A 276 16.90 14.03 4.82
N GLY A 277 17.80 13.85 5.80
CA GLY A 277 17.90 14.72 6.96
C GLY A 277 16.74 14.58 7.95
N GLY A 278 16.00 13.47 7.94
CA GLY A 278 14.95 13.18 8.92
C GLY A 278 15.45 13.24 10.37
N PRO A 279 14.58 13.59 11.33
CA PRO A 279 14.98 13.83 12.72
C PRO A 279 15.45 12.56 13.48
N ASN A 280 15.02 11.36 13.06
CA ASN A 280 15.32 10.10 13.72
C ASN A 280 15.88 9.08 12.70
N PRO A 281 17.08 9.33 12.13
CA PRO A 281 17.57 8.55 10.99
C PRO A 281 17.88 7.08 11.34
N ASN A 282 18.27 6.76 12.58
CA ASN A 282 18.54 5.38 12.97
C ASN A 282 17.25 4.59 13.21
N ALA A 283 16.22 5.20 13.79
CA ALA A 283 14.89 4.60 13.90
C ALA A 283 14.30 4.36 12.48
N GLY A 284 14.48 5.30 11.55
CA GLY A 284 14.13 5.13 10.15
C GLY A 284 14.83 3.92 9.51
N LYS A 285 16.14 3.79 9.66
CA LYS A 285 16.92 2.64 9.15
C LYS A 285 16.51 1.32 9.80
N LEU A 286 16.25 1.33 11.11
CA LEU A 286 15.78 0.16 11.86
C LEU A 286 14.41 -0.30 11.31
N TRP A 287 13.50 0.64 11.10
CA TRP A 287 12.18 0.39 10.51
C TRP A 287 12.27 -0.21 9.11
N LEU A 288 13.09 0.37 8.23
CA LEU A 288 13.27 -0.09 6.86
C LEU A 288 13.85 -1.52 6.81
N ASN A 289 14.77 -1.88 7.73
CA ASN A 289 15.23 -3.25 7.87
C ASN A 289 14.14 -4.19 8.39
N TYR A 290 13.36 -3.75 9.40
CA TYR A 290 12.31 -4.56 9.99
C TYR A 290 11.24 -4.93 8.95
N ILE A 291 10.70 -3.95 8.22
CA ILE A 291 9.64 -4.20 7.23
C ILE A 291 10.10 -5.03 6.02
N THR A 292 11.41 -5.06 5.74
CA THR A 292 12.00 -5.91 4.70
C THR A 292 12.55 -7.24 5.22
N SER A 293 12.49 -7.49 6.54
CA SER A 293 12.83 -8.79 7.12
C SER A 293 11.77 -9.84 6.81
N GLU A 294 12.09 -11.12 7.02
CA GLU A 294 11.10 -12.20 6.90
C GLU A 294 9.91 -11.99 7.84
N GLU A 295 10.15 -11.46 9.06
CA GLU A 295 9.07 -11.12 10.02
C GLU A 295 8.16 -10.03 9.47
N GLY A 296 8.70 -8.90 9.01
CA GLY A 296 7.91 -7.79 8.46
C GLY A 296 7.16 -8.18 7.19
N GLN A 297 7.81 -8.93 6.30
CA GLN A 297 7.15 -9.47 5.09
C GLN A 297 6.06 -10.48 5.44
N GLY A 298 6.23 -11.27 6.50
CA GLY A 298 5.21 -12.17 7.04
C GLY A 298 3.99 -11.41 7.57
N LEU A 299 4.18 -10.26 8.23
CA LEU A 299 3.07 -9.40 8.69
C LEU A 299 2.30 -8.78 7.51
N PHE A 300 2.98 -8.37 6.43
CA PHE A 300 2.29 -7.99 5.20
C PHE A 300 1.44 -9.15 4.67
N ALA A 301 2.02 -10.35 4.55
CA ALA A 301 1.34 -11.54 4.05
C ALA A 301 0.09 -11.90 4.89
N LYS A 302 0.15 -11.81 6.22
CA LYS A 302 -1.00 -12.04 7.12
C LYS A 302 -2.15 -11.07 6.86
N GLY A 303 -1.85 -9.87 6.40
CA GLY A 303 -2.84 -8.89 5.92
C GLY A 303 -3.24 -9.06 4.45
N PHE A 304 -2.86 -10.18 3.81
CA PHE A 304 -3.07 -10.45 2.39
C PHE A 304 -2.36 -9.48 1.45
N VAL A 305 -1.33 -8.81 1.91
CA VAL A 305 -0.47 -7.95 1.10
C VAL A 305 0.68 -8.79 0.56
N ARG A 306 0.87 -8.82 -0.76
CA ARG A 306 1.89 -9.67 -1.37
C ARG A 306 3.31 -9.14 -1.09
N PRO A 307 4.15 -9.94 -0.40
CA PRO A 307 5.54 -9.60 -0.14
C PRO A 307 6.33 -9.28 -1.41
N ILE A 308 7.36 -8.45 -1.25
CA ILE A 308 8.22 -8.07 -2.39
C ILE A 308 9.36 -9.08 -2.63
N LEU A 309 9.72 -9.84 -1.62
CA LEU A 309 10.83 -10.79 -1.71
C LEU A 309 10.44 -12.01 -2.54
N PRO A 310 11.15 -12.32 -3.64
CA PRO A 310 10.91 -13.52 -4.42
C PRO A 310 11.09 -14.78 -3.59
N GLY A 311 10.22 -15.79 -3.82
CA GLY A 311 10.27 -17.06 -3.10
C GLY A 311 9.93 -16.94 -1.61
N PHE A 312 9.17 -15.91 -1.22
CA PHE A 312 8.70 -15.78 0.16
C PHE A 312 7.68 -16.87 0.49
N ASP A 313 7.94 -17.61 1.56
CA ASP A 313 7.01 -18.63 2.06
C ASP A 313 5.88 -17.97 2.84
N PHE A 314 4.66 -18.07 2.32
CA PHE A 314 3.48 -17.48 2.99
C PHE A 314 3.20 -18.21 4.32
N PRO A 315 2.82 -17.45 5.38
CA PRO A 315 2.32 -18.06 6.61
C PRO A 315 1.17 -19.03 6.34
N GLU A 316 1.16 -20.18 7.03
CA GLU A 316 0.18 -21.26 6.84
C GLU A 316 -1.28 -20.75 6.93
N GLU A 317 -1.53 -19.80 7.82
CA GLU A 317 -2.87 -19.22 8.00
C GLU A 317 -3.42 -18.47 6.78
N VAL A 318 -2.58 -18.11 5.79
CA VAL A 318 -2.99 -17.38 4.59
C VAL A 318 -2.62 -18.06 3.27
N ALA A 319 -1.66 -18.99 3.27
CA ALA A 319 -1.11 -19.60 2.06
C ALA A 319 -2.19 -20.23 1.15
N GLY A 320 -3.17 -20.92 1.72
CA GLY A 320 -4.27 -21.57 0.97
C GLY A 320 -5.46 -20.65 0.65
N LYS A 321 -5.37 -19.36 0.93
CA LYS A 321 -6.50 -18.42 0.77
C LYS A 321 -6.36 -17.49 -0.45
N PHE A 322 -5.17 -17.43 -1.04
CA PHE A 322 -4.96 -16.69 -2.29
C PHE A 322 -5.57 -17.45 -3.48
N LEU A 323 -5.92 -16.71 -4.52
CA LEU A 323 -6.25 -17.31 -5.82
C LEU A 323 -5.08 -18.16 -6.31
N PRO A 324 -5.34 -19.15 -7.16
CA PRO A 324 -4.29 -19.99 -7.75
C PRO A 324 -3.21 -19.14 -8.45
N ASP A 325 -1.95 -19.57 -8.39
CA ASP A 325 -0.85 -18.87 -9.05
C ASP A 325 -1.06 -18.73 -10.56
N SER A 326 -1.75 -19.69 -11.20
CA SER A 326 -2.15 -19.63 -12.61
C SER A 326 -3.00 -18.40 -12.95
N ASP A 327 -3.80 -17.88 -12.01
CA ASP A 327 -4.57 -16.65 -12.26
C ASP A 327 -3.65 -15.44 -12.28
N TYR A 328 -2.57 -15.44 -11.48
CA TYR A 328 -1.58 -14.38 -11.44
C TYR A 328 -0.61 -14.38 -12.64
N GLU A 329 -0.60 -15.42 -13.48
CA GLU A 329 0.11 -15.41 -14.77
C GLU A 329 -0.44 -14.36 -15.75
N ARG A 330 -1.67 -13.88 -15.50
CA ARG A 330 -2.28 -12.77 -16.26
C ARG A 330 -1.77 -11.37 -15.86
N VAL A 331 -0.91 -11.30 -14.84
CA VAL A 331 -0.31 -10.04 -14.39
C VAL A 331 0.80 -9.63 -15.33
N MET A 332 0.62 -8.52 -16.02
CA MET A 332 1.55 -8.00 -17.00
C MET A 332 2.61 -7.11 -16.35
N ASP A 333 3.84 -7.19 -16.87
CA ASP A 333 4.94 -6.35 -16.43
C ASP A 333 4.79 -4.90 -16.90
N VAL A 334 5.09 -3.96 -16.03
CA VAL A 334 5.01 -2.52 -16.29
C VAL A 334 6.36 -1.87 -16.00
N ASP A 335 6.84 -1.04 -16.92
CA ASP A 335 7.93 -0.11 -16.65
C ASP A 335 7.46 1.04 -15.76
N TRP A 336 7.58 0.86 -14.45
CA TRP A 336 7.07 1.79 -13.45
C TRP A 336 7.83 3.14 -13.45
N VAL A 337 9.10 3.16 -13.88
CA VAL A 337 9.86 4.40 -14.04
C VAL A 337 9.29 5.21 -15.20
N LYS A 338 8.96 4.55 -16.31
CA LYS A 338 8.28 5.18 -17.45
C LYS A 338 6.85 5.61 -17.07
N ALA A 339 6.13 4.77 -16.33
CA ALA A 339 4.79 5.09 -15.84
C ALA A 339 4.76 6.41 -15.04
N SER A 340 5.80 6.68 -14.21
CA SER A 340 5.89 7.95 -13.47
C SER A 340 5.92 9.19 -14.38
N LYS A 341 6.52 9.06 -15.55
CA LYS A 341 6.69 10.18 -16.49
C LYS A 341 5.42 10.52 -17.27
N VAL A 342 4.56 9.52 -17.52
CA VAL A 342 3.35 9.69 -18.32
C VAL A 342 2.09 9.93 -17.48
N GLN A 343 2.17 9.81 -16.15
CA GLN A 343 1.03 9.91 -15.23
C GLN A 343 0.19 11.18 -15.41
N LYS A 344 0.83 12.35 -15.44
CA LYS A 344 0.10 13.64 -15.57
C LYS A 344 -0.66 13.73 -16.90
N LYS A 345 -0.04 13.26 -17.97
CA LYS A 345 -0.68 13.25 -19.31
C LYS A 345 -1.87 12.28 -19.33
N ALA A 346 -1.70 11.08 -18.78
CA ALA A 346 -2.76 10.09 -18.69
C ALA A 346 -3.94 10.59 -17.83
N ALA A 347 -3.66 11.22 -16.69
CA ALA A 347 -4.69 11.81 -15.82
C ALA A 347 -5.49 12.93 -16.52
N ALA A 348 -4.83 13.83 -17.25
CA ALA A 348 -5.49 14.89 -18.02
C ALA A 348 -6.34 14.31 -19.15
N LEU A 349 -5.81 13.35 -19.90
CA LEU A 349 -6.53 12.69 -20.99
C LEU A 349 -7.78 11.95 -20.49
N TRP A 350 -7.66 11.27 -19.34
CA TRP A 350 -8.79 10.61 -18.69
C TRP A 350 -9.87 11.63 -18.29
N GLY A 351 -9.52 12.75 -17.65
CA GLY A 351 -10.48 13.81 -17.29
C GLY A 351 -11.27 14.30 -18.49
N SER A 352 -10.56 14.56 -19.60
CA SER A 352 -11.17 15.00 -20.85
C SER A 352 -12.10 13.94 -21.49
N LYS A 353 -11.64 12.68 -21.60
CA LYS A 353 -12.41 11.65 -22.33
C LYS A 353 -13.51 10.99 -21.51
N VAL A 354 -13.31 10.82 -20.19
CA VAL A 354 -14.25 10.13 -19.31
C VAL A 354 -15.25 11.08 -18.67
N LEU A 355 -14.81 12.27 -18.25
CA LEU A 355 -15.67 13.25 -17.58
C LEU A 355 -16.10 14.43 -18.47
N GLY A 356 -15.45 14.65 -19.60
CA GLY A 356 -15.73 15.78 -20.50
C GLY A 356 -15.21 17.13 -19.98
N GLU A 357 -14.15 17.13 -19.16
CA GLU A 357 -13.53 18.33 -18.55
C GLU A 357 -12.42 18.95 -19.42
#